data_9bca296de60322c390fc4ff05e57c69c
#
_entry.id   9bca296de60322c390fc4ff05e57c69c
#
_cell.length_a   1.000
_cell.length_b   1.000
_cell.length_c   1.000
_cell.angle_alpha   90.00
_cell.angle_beta   90.00
_cell.angle_gamma   90.00
#
_symmetry.space_group_name_H-M   'P 1'
#
loop_
_entity.id
_entity.type
_entity.pdbx_description
1 polymer ?
#
loop_
_entity_poly.entity_id
_entity_poly.type
_entity_poly.pdbx_seq_one_letter_code
_entity_poly.pdbx_strand_id
1 'polypeptide(L)'
;MIKLYKLLLLSLTFFVFSLGSAYADPKKVGFIYIGPPGDHGWTYMHDVGRKHMQSQLGDAVTSTYIENVPENADAVRAIRKLASSGHDLIFTTSFNY
;
A
#
# COMPACT_ATOMS: atom_id res chain seq x y z
N MET A 1 50.56 -14.30 8.92
CA MET A 1 49.52 -15.06 8.18
C MET A 1 48.22 -15.22 8.97
N ILE A 2 48.25 -15.58 10.24
CA ILE A 2 47.02 -15.77 11.06
C ILE A 2 46.20 -14.46 11.24
N LYS A 3 46.81 -13.30 11.16
CA LYS A 3 46.10 -11.99 11.32
C LYS A 3 45.30 -11.57 10.09
N LEU A 4 45.67 -12.02 8.88
CA LEU A 4 45.03 -11.59 7.63
C LEU A 4 43.67 -12.26 7.40
N TYR A 5 43.53 -13.57 7.71
CA TYR A 5 42.25 -14.25 7.57
C TYR A 5 41.24 -13.87 8.66
N LYS A 6 41.73 -13.48 9.85
CA LYS A 6 40.87 -12.93 10.92
C LYS A 6 40.27 -11.57 10.51
N LEU A 7 41.03 -10.74 9.83
CA LEU A 7 40.53 -9.48 9.28
C LEU A 7 39.54 -9.70 8.11
N LEU A 8 39.78 -10.71 7.27
CA LEU A 8 38.87 -11.13 6.21
C LEU A 8 37.55 -11.69 6.74
N LEU A 9 37.61 -12.54 7.78
CA LEU A 9 36.44 -13.07 8.45
C LEU A 9 35.62 -11.97 9.14
N LEU A 10 36.27 -10.98 9.75
CA LEU A 10 35.60 -9.86 10.38
C LEU A 10 34.91 -8.94 9.36
N SER A 11 35.53 -8.72 8.19
CA SER A 11 34.95 -7.93 7.11
C SER A 11 33.74 -8.62 6.44
N LEU A 12 33.81 -9.94 6.32
CA LEU A 12 32.73 -10.75 5.74
C LEU A 12 31.51 -10.78 6.69
N THR A 13 31.75 -10.83 8.01
CA THR A 13 30.67 -10.81 9.01
C THR A 13 29.97 -9.44 9.03
N PHE A 14 30.70 -8.34 8.80
CA PHE A 14 30.14 -7.00 8.74
C PHE A 14 29.28 -6.78 7.48
N PHE A 15 29.69 -7.42 6.35
CA PHE A 15 28.93 -7.34 5.09
C PHE A 15 27.59 -8.09 5.14
N VAL A 16 27.53 -9.23 5.83
CA VAL A 16 26.29 -10.00 5.99
C VAL A 16 25.28 -9.26 6.88
N PHE A 17 25.73 -8.46 7.84
CA PHE A 17 24.84 -7.72 8.73
C PHE A 17 24.20 -6.49 8.04
N SER A 18 24.82 -5.96 6.98
CA SER A 18 24.30 -4.81 6.22
C SER A 18 23.23 -5.18 5.18
N LEU A 19 23.04 -6.47 4.87
CA LEU A 19 22.01 -6.95 3.95
C LEU A 19 20.62 -7.11 4.58
N GLY A 20 20.50 -6.93 5.90
CA GLY A 20 19.27 -7.21 6.66
C GLY A 20 18.27 -6.06 6.76
N SER A 21 18.51 -4.86 6.19
CA SER A 21 17.69 -3.68 6.45
C SER A 21 17.11 -2.99 5.19
N ALA A 22 17.03 -3.68 4.05
CA ALA A 22 16.50 -3.10 2.81
C ALA A 22 15.02 -3.47 2.55
N TYR A 23 14.16 -3.41 3.58
CA TYR A 23 12.71 -3.48 3.36
C TYR A 23 12.19 -2.07 3.10
N ALA A 24 11.62 -1.84 1.90
CA ALA A 24 10.88 -0.63 1.61
C ALA A 24 9.60 -0.59 2.47
N ASP A 25 9.19 0.61 2.90
CA ASP A 25 7.89 0.79 3.56
C ASP A 25 6.76 0.33 2.64
N PRO A 26 5.68 -0.29 3.19
CA PRO A 26 4.52 -0.66 2.39
C PRO A 26 3.95 0.54 1.65
N LYS A 27 3.57 0.34 0.38
CA LYS A 27 2.81 1.34 -0.37
C LYS A 27 1.40 1.45 0.19
N LYS A 28 0.95 2.68 0.42
CA LYS A 28 -0.40 2.96 0.90
C LYS A 28 -1.32 3.17 -0.30
N VAL A 29 -2.32 2.31 -0.43
CA VAL A 29 -3.29 2.35 -1.52
C VAL A 29 -4.68 2.66 -0.96
N GLY A 30 -5.30 3.70 -1.46
CA GLY A 30 -6.64 4.13 -1.07
C GLY A 30 -7.66 3.88 -2.17
N PHE A 31 -8.90 3.58 -1.76
CA PHE A 31 -10.02 3.37 -2.66
C PHE A 31 -11.18 4.27 -2.23
N ILE A 32 -11.82 4.91 -3.18
CA ILE A 32 -13.02 5.72 -2.94
C ILE A 32 -14.18 5.05 -3.65
N TYR A 33 -15.20 4.65 -2.88
CA TYR A 33 -16.37 3.91 -3.32
C TYR A 33 -17.62 4.79 -3.29
N ILE A 34 -18.42 4.71 -4.35
CA ILE A 34 -19.71 5.40 -4.43
C ILE A 34 -20.78 4.79 -3.52
N GLY A 35 -20.71 3.49 -3.29
CA GLY A 35 -21.63 2.75 -2.43
C GLY A 35 -20.93 1.91 -1.37
N PRO A 36 -21.67 1.08 -0.64
CA PRO A 36 -21.11 0.18 0.34
C PRO A 36 -20.52 -1.08 -0.32
N PRO A 37 -19.44 -1.67 0.24
CA PRO A 37 -18.89 -2.92 -0.29
C PRO A 37 -19.85 -4.10 -0.29
N GLY A 38 -20.87 -4.06 0.55
CA GLY A 38 -21.90 -5.11 0.66
C GLY A 38 -23.04 -5.01 -0.35
N ASP A 39 -22.95 -4.15 -1.37
CA ASP A 39 -24.00 -3.93 -2.38
C ASP A 39 -24.16 -5.09 -3.40
N HIS A 40 -23.22 -6.04 -3.39
CA HIS A 40 -23.11 -7.14 -4.35
C HIS A 40 -23.07 -6.70 -5.83
N GLY A 41 -22.72 -5.45 -6.09
CA GLY A 41 -22.66 -4.84 -7.42
C GLY A 41 -21.33 -4.14 -7.69
N TRP A 42 -21.43 -2.88 -8.13
CA TRP A 42 -20.30 -2.08 -8.56
C TRP A 42 -19.21 -1.94 -7.48
N THR A 43 -19.58 -1.44 -6.32
CA THR A 43 -18.64 -1.27 -5.20
C THR A 43 -18.11 -2.60 -4.68
N TYR A 44 -18.97 -3.60 -4.58
CA TYR A 44 -18.57 -4.95 -4.19
C TYR A 44 -17.44 -5.49 -5.08
N MET A 45 -17.56 -5.37 -6.40
CA MET A 45 -16.53 -5.88 -7.32
C MET A 45 -15.22 -5.12 -7.21
N HIS A 46 -15.25 -3.82 -6.95
CA HIS A 46 -14.04 -3.05 -6.67
C HIS A 46 -13.38 -3.49 -5.37
N ASP A 47 -14.17 -3.79 -4.34
CA ASP A 47 -13.65 -4.28 -3.06
C ASP A 47 -13.08 -5.70 -3.16
N VAL A 48 -13.67 -6.56 -3.98
CA VAL A 48 -13.09 -7.86 -4.34
C VAL A 48 -11.69 -7.65 -4.95
N GLY A 49 -11.55 -6.71 -5.86
CA GLY A 49 -10.25 -6.35 -6.46
C GLY A 49 -9.24 -5.85 -5.43
N ARG A 50 -9.67 -4.98 -4.52
CA ARG A 50 -8.83 -4.48 -3.42
C ARG A 50 -8.31 -5.63 -2.55
N LYS A 51 -9.19 -6.51 -2.11
CA LYS A 51 -8.85 -7.68 -1.28
C LYS A 51 -7.93 -8.65 -2.01
N HIS A 52 -8.15 -8.85 -3.30
CA HIS A 52 -7.26 -9.67 -4.14
C HIS A 52 -5.85 -9.07 -4.21
N MET A 53 -5.75 -7.79 -4.50
CA MET A 53 -4.47 -7.06 -4.50
C MET A 53 -3.75 -7.23 -3.15
N GLN A 54 -4.46 -7.01 -2.05
CA GLN A 54 -3.90 -7.13 -0.70
C GLN A 54 -3.38 -8.55 -0.43
N SER A 55 -4.12 -9.57 -0.85
CA SER A 55 -3.72 -10.97 -0.67
C SER A 55 -2.51 -11.35 -1.52
N GLN A 56 -2.39 -10.82 -2.74
CA GLN A 56 -1.29 -11.11 -3.64
C GLN A 56 0.00 -10.37 -3.27
N LEU A 57 -0.10 -9.14 -2.82
CA LEU A 57 1.05 -8.28 -2.53
C LEU A 57 1.46 -8.30 -1.05
N GLY A 58 0.62 -8.83 -0.16
CA GLY A 58 0.94 -9.01 1.26
C GLY A 58 1.47 -7.74 1.92
N ASP A 59 2.63 -7.85 2.54
CA ASP A 59 3.26 -6.75 3.28
C ASP A 59 3.83 -5.63 2.38
N ALA A 60 3.82 -5.79 1.05
CA ALA A 60 4.27 -4.76 0.12
C ALA A 60 3.28 -3.60 0.02
N VAL A 61 2.01 -3.80 0.37
CA VAL A 61 0.97 -2.78 0.33
C VAL A 61 0.10 -2.80 1.59
N THR A 62 -0.45 -1.64 1.93
CA THR A 62 -1.60 -1.53 2.82
C THR A 62 -2.73 -0.87 2.06
N SER A 63 -3.96 -1.36 2.21
CA SER A 63 -5.11 -0.80 1.52
C SER A 63 -6.17 -0.30 2.50
N THR A 64 -6.76 0.84 2.17
CA THR A 64 -7.88 1.46 2.87
C THR A 64 -8.96 1.84 1.88
N TYR A 65 -10.19 2.01 2.34
CA TYR A 65 -11.27 2.52 1.49
C TYR A 65 -12.16 3.50 2.26
N ILE A 66 -12.82 4.37 1.51
CA ILE A 66 -13.89 5.24 2.00
C ILE A 66 -15.14 4.89 1.19
N GLU A 67 -16.20 4.47 1.87
CA GLU A 67 -17.44 4.07 1.23
C GLU A 67 -18.48 5.20 1.22
N ASN A 68 -19.51 5.06 0.39
CA ASN A 68 -20.65 5.97 0.32
C ASN A 68 -20.24 7.43 0.04
N VAL A 69 -19.27 7.61 -0.83
CA VAL A 69 -18.81 8.94 -1.24
C VAL A 69 -19.62 9.40 -2.45
N PRO A 70 -20.45 10.43 -2.33
CA PRO A 70 -21.22 10.91 -3.46
C PRO A 70 -20.34 11.66 -4.48
N GLU A 71 -20.79 11.71 -5.72
CA GLU A 71 -20.10 12.37 -6.84
C GLU A 71 -20.28 13.90 -6.79
N ASN A 72 -19.74 14.53 -5.77
CA ASN A 72 -19.82 15.98 -5.54
C ASN A 72 -18.55 16.45 -4.80
N ALA A 73 -18.64 17.56 -4.08
CA ALA A 73 -17.53 18.10 -3.28
C ALA A 73 -17.00 17.12 -2.21
N ASP A 74 -17.80 16.14 -1.79
CA ASP A 74 -17.33 15.10 -0.87
C ASP A 74 -16.28 14.20 -1.49
N ALA A 75 -16.38 13.91 -2.78
CA ALA A 75 -15.35 13.17 -3.52
C ALA A 75 -14.00 13.92 -3.50
N VAL A 76 -14.01 15.21 -3.74
CA VAL A 76 -12.80 16.04 -3.67
C VAL A 76 -12.19 16.01 -2.26
N ARG A 77 -13.01 16.11 -1.24
CA ARG A 77 -12.56 16.04 0.16
C ARG A 77 -11.95 14.67 0.49
N ALA A 78 -12.59 13.60 0.04
CA ALA A 78 -12.09 12.22 0.25
C ALA A 78 -10.73 12.00 -0.43
N ILE A 79 -10.58 12.44 -1.68
CA ILE A 79 -9.31 12.36 -2.42
C ILE A 79 -8.21 13.14 -1.67
N ARG A 80 -8.48 14.37 -1.29
CA ARG A 80 -7.52 15.20 -0.54
C ARG A 80 -7.14 14.58 0.80
N LYS A 81 -8.10 14.01 1.52
CA LYS A 81 -7.86 13.32 2.78
C LYS A 81 -6.88 12.15 2.61
N LEU A 82 -7.10 11.30 1.62
CA LEU A 82 -6.21 10.18 1.34
C LEU A 82 -4.82 10.67 0.90
N ALA A 83 -4.75 11.63 0.00
CA ALA A 83 -3.48 12.19 -0.46
C ALA A 83 -2.67 12.82 0.68
N SER A 84 -3.30 13.64 1.54
CA SER A 84 -2.62 14.27 2.67
C SER A 84 -2.25 13.31 3.80
N SER A 85 -2.87 12.14 3.87
CA SER A 85 -2.49 11.07 4.81
C SER A 85 -1.42 10.12 4.28
N GLY A 86 -0.75 10.48 3.19
CA GLY A 86 0.40 9.77 2.67
C GLY A 86 0.08 8.55 1.80
N HIS A 87 -1.09 8.52 1.15
CA HIS A 87 -1.40 7.47 0.19
C HIS A 87 -0.59 7.67 -1.10
N ASP A 88 0.05 6.60 -1.57
CA ASP A 88 0.88 6.58 -2.78
C ASP A 88 0.04 6.43 -4.04
N LEU A 89 -1.13 5.77 -3.94
CA LEU A 89 -2.03 5.50 -5.04
C LEU A 89 -3.48 5.58 -4.54
N ILE A 90 -4.34 6.24 -5.30
CA ILE A 90 -5.76 6.39 -4.99
C ILE A 90 -6.58 5.95 -6.19
N PHE A 91 -7.44 4.96 -5.98
CA PHE A 91 -8.43 4.52 -6.96
C PHE A 91 -9.75 5.24 -6.72
N THR A 92 -10.16 6.03 -7.69
CA THR A 92 -11.47 6.70 -7.71
C THR A 92 -12.41 5.86 -8.59
N THR A 93 -13.38 5.20 -7.98
CA THR A 93 -14.13 4.13 -8.64
C THR A 93 -15.50 4.57 -9.19
N SER A 94 -15.66 5.84 -9.50
CA SER A 94 -16.86 6.35 -10.16
C SER A 94 -16.54 7.40 -11.22
N PHE A 95 -17.42 7.52 -12.22
CA PHE A 95 -17.17 8.32 -13.43
C PHE A 95 -17.03 9.82 -13.18
N ASN A 96 -17.72 10.33 -12.16
CA ASN A 96 -17.78 11.77 -11.88
C ASN A 96 -16.95 12.18 -10.64
N TYR A 97 -16.00 11.35 -10.25
CA TYR A 97 -15.04 11.70 -9.21
C TYR A 97 -13.96 12.65 -9.73
#